data_1b72b55782c1bc5b4a9cb8e2d453393a
#
_entry.id   1b72b55782c1bc5b4a9cb8e2d453393a
#
_cell.length_a   1.000
_cell.length_b   1.000
_cell.length_c   1.000
_cell.angle_alpha   90.00
_cell.angle_beta   90.00
_cell.angle_gamma   90.00
#
_symmetry.space_group_name_H-M   'P 1'
#
loop_
_entity.id
_entity.type
_entity.pdbx_description
1 polymer ?
#
loop_
_entity_poly.entity_id
_entity_poly.type
_entity_poly.pdbx_seq_one_letter_code
_entity_poly.pdbx_strand_id
1 'polypeptide(L)'
;MFLWLIIAILVAVCSVSGFIYLTRRISAFGFIKKLSKDKKVLKYAISAGLIVLTGGIIWLIWDWINAIICLLHLVIFWLLCDLFVFIGKKISKKQASKCLAGFIAVPLTMVYLAVGWYLCNNVWETDYTLKTDKKSGDIRIVQFADSHVGTTFHGDGFAKYMEEIQKLDPDVVLITGDFVDDDTSKEDMIQCCEALGKLKTNYGVYFSFGNHDKGYYDPSYRGYSGDDLIAELEKNNVNVLQDDTVLIDDRFYIIGRQDRSEEMEKGGHRASMEELTKDLDSSKFTVVMDHQPCDYDAQAASKVDLVLSGHTHGGQLIPINFLGTLIGGKSKMGIQSTLGNAHGRRAKNERR
;
A
#
# COMPACT_ATOMS: atom_id res chain seq x y z
N MET A 1 -12.54 -18.74 -1.40
CA MET A 1 -11.83 -19.93 -1.91
C MET A 1 -11.87 -20.04 -3.44
N PHE A 2 -13.04 -20.02 -4.10
CA PHE A 2 -13.15 -20.17 -5.58
C PHE A 2 -12.41 -19.08 -6.38
N LEU A 3 -12.50 -17.81 -5.97
CA LEU A 3 -11.81 -16.68 -6.62
C LEU A 3 -10.28 -16.85 -6.58
N TRP A 4 -9.72 -17.20 -5.43
CA TRP A 4 -8.29 -17.41 -5.26
C TRP A 4 -7.76 -18.57 -6.13
N LEU A 5 -8.55 -19.63 -6.29
CA LEU A 5 -8.20 -20.73 -7.21
C LEU A 5 -8.15 -20.25 -8.66
N ILE A 6 -9.11 -19.42 -9.10
CA ILE A 6 -9.11 -18.83 -10.45
C ILE A 6 -7.87 -17.98 -10.66
N ILE A 7 -7.55 -17.12 -9.68
CA ILE A 7 -6.36 -16.26 -9.74
C ILE A 7 -5.09 -17.10 -9.83
N ALA A 8 -4.94 -18.13 -9.01
CA ALA A 8 -3.78 -19.02 -9.04
C ALA A 8 -3.63 -19.74 -10.40
N ILE A 9 -4.72 -20.23 -10.97
CA ILE A 9 -4.71 -20.84 -12.31
C ILE A 9 -4.31 -19.80 -13.37
N LEU A 10 -4.86 -18.60 -13.31
CA LEU A 10 -4.54 -17.54 -14.25
C LEU A 10 -3.04 -17.17 -14.18
N VAL A 11 -2.50 -16.99 -12.98
CA VAL A 11 -1.07 -16.72 -12.77
C VAL A 11 -0.20 -17.84 -13.31
N ALA A 12 -0.56 -19.10 -13.06
CA ALA A 12 0.17 -20.26 -13.59
C ALA A 12 0.17 -20.27 -15.13
N VAL A 13 -0.99 -20.07 -15.76
CA VAL A 13 -1.13 -20.03 -17.23
C VAL A 13 -0.33 -18.87 -17.82
N CYS A 14 -0.41 -17.66 -17.20
CA CYS A 14 0.36 -16.50 -17.63
C CYS A 14 1.86 -16.74 -17.49
N SER A 15 2.31 -17.36 -16.40
CA SER A 15 3.73 -17.65 -16.14
C SER A 15 4.29 -18.63 -17.17
N VAL A 16 3.60 -19.74 -17.44
CA VAL A 16 4.02 -20.73 -18.45
C VAL A 16 4.03 -20.10 -19.86
N SER A 17 2.98 -19.39 -20.21
CA SER A 17 2.88 -18.72 -21.52
C SER A 17 3.96 -17.65 -21.66
N GLY A 18 4.20 -16.86 -20.63
CA GLY A 18 5.24 -15.85 -20.55
C GLY A 18 6.64 -16.46 -20.68
N PHE A 19 6.91 -17.58 -20.00
CA PHE A 19 8.17 -18.30 -20.12
C PHE A 19 8.45 -18.75 -21.56
N ILE A 20 7.45 -19.34 -22.23
CA ILE A 20 7.55 -19.75 -23.63
C ILE A 20 7.77 -18.54 -24.54
N TYR A 21 7.03 -17.45 -24.29
CA TYR A 21 7.17 -16.21 -25.04
C TYR A 21 8.57 -15.61 -24.90
N LEU A 22 9.06 -15.40 -23.68
CA LEU A 22 10.41 -14.88 -23.41
C LEU A 22 11.50 -15.75 -24.03
N THR A 23 11.38 -17.07 -23.89
CA THR A 23 12.33 -18.03 -24.50
C THR A 23 12.45 -17.81 -26.00
N ARG A 24 11.30 -17.64 -26.69
CA ARG A 24 11.29 -17.37 -28.13
C ARG A 24 11.90 -16.01 -28.48
N ARG A 25 11.63 -14.98 -27.66
CA ARG A 25 12.13 -13.62 -27.90
C ARG A 25 13.62 -13.49 -27.62
N ILE A 26 14.11 -14.05 -26.53
CA ILE A 26 15.53 -14.08 -26.17
C ILE A 26 16.34 -14.88 -27.18
N SER A 27 15.81 -15.99 -27.68
CA SER A 27 16.49 -16.79 -28.71
C SER A 27 16.76 -16.07 -30.03
N ALA A 28 16.10 -14.94 -30.27
CA ALA A 28 16.31 -14.13 -31.48
C ALA A 28 17.54 -13.22 -31.39
N PHE A 29 18.09 -12.97 -30.21
CA PHE A 29 19.25 -12.09 -30.02
C PHE A 29 20.52 -12.67 -30.71
N GLY A 30 21.33 -11.77 -31.28
CA GLY A 30 22.55 -12.15 -32.02
C GLY A 30 23.56 -12.92 -31.17
N PHE A 31 23.74 -12.53 -29.91
CA PHE A 31 24.65 -13.21 -29.01
C PHE A 31 24.20 -14.65 -28.68
N ILE A 32 22.89 -14.88 -28.51
CA ILE A 32 22.35 -16.23 -28.31
C ILE A 32 22.57 -17.10 -29.54
N LYS A 33 22.32 -16.54 -30.74
CA LYS A 33 22.58 -17.26 -31.99
C LYS A 33 24.08 -17.62 -32.15
N LYS A 34 24.97 -16.68 -31.83
CA LYS A 34 26.44 -16.92 -31.86
C LYS A 34 26.82 -18.02 -30.87
N LEU A 35 26.34 -17.94 -29.61
CA LEU A 35 26.66 -18.89 -28.56
C LEU A 35 26.15 -20.30 -28.88
N SER A 36 24.95 -20.40 -29.45
CA SER A 36 24.32 -21.67 -29.84
C SER A 36 24.80 -22.22 -31.19
N LYS A 37 25.70 -21.50 -31.90
CA LYS A 37 26.02 -21.79 -33.31
C LYS A 37 24.79 -21.93 -34.17
N ASP A 38 23.75 -21.14 -33.86
CA ASP A 38 22.39 -21.12 -34.45
C ASP A 38 21.65 -22.47 -34.43
N LYS A 39 22.09 -23.44 -33.63
CA LYS A 39 21.38 -24.72 -33.47
C LYS A 39 20.07 -24.47 -32.72
N LYS A 40 18.94 -24.86 -33.34
CA LYS A 40 17.58 -24.53 -32.88
C LYS A 40 17.33 -24.96 -31.41
N VAL A 41 17.66 -26.20 -31.06
CA VAL A 41 17.45 -26.72 -29.69
C VAL A 41 18.33 -25.97 -28.68
N LEU A 42 19.62 -25.77 -29.03
CA LEU A 42 20.57 -25.16 -28.11
C LEU A 42 20.23 -23.68 -27.82
N LYS A 43 19.77 -22.92 -28.83
CA LYS A 43 19.37 -21.52 -28.58
C LYS A 43 18.15 -21.38 -27.68
N TYR A 44 17.17 -22.27 -27.79
CA TYR A 44 16.03 -22.29 -26.87
C TYR A 44 16.43 -22.75 -25.48
N ALA A 45 17.29 -23.76 -25.36
CA ALA A 45 17.81 -24.22 -24.08
C ALA A 45 18.59 -23.14 -23.34
N ILE A 46 19.49 -22.41 -24.03
CA ILE A 46 20.23 -21.29 -23.46
C ILE A 46 19.29 -20.18 -23.04
N SER A 47 18.28 -19.84 -23.87
CA SER A 47 17.33 -18.79 -23.55
C SER A 47 16.46 -19.13 -22.35
N ALA A 48 15.96 -20.37 -22.26
CA ALA A 48 15.22 -20.87 -21.11
C ALA A 48 16.11 -20.88 -19.85
N GLY A 49 17.35 -21.35 -19.97
CA GLY A 49 18.32 -21.33 -18.88
C GLY A 49 18.62 -19.96 -18.33
N LEU A 50 18.70 -18.92 -19.19
CA LEU A 50 18.85 -17.54 -18.75
C LEU A 50 17.63 -17.04 -17.96
N ILE A 51 16.41 -17.37 -18.38
CA ILE A 51 15.19 -16.99 -17.66
C ILE A 51 15.16 -17.66 -16.29
N VAL A 52 15.43 -18.97 -16.23
CA VAL A 52 15.49 -19.73 -14.98
C VAL A 52 16.58 -19.19 -14.04
N LEU A 53 17.76 -18.89 -14.59
CA LEU A 53 18.85 -18.31 -13.81
C LEU A 53 18.47 -16.94 -13.24
N THR A 54 17.89 -16.07 -14.07
CA THR A 54 17.44 -14.73 -13.62
C THR A 54 16.36 -14.86 -12.56
N GLY A 55 15.32 -15.68 -12.79
CA GLY A 55 14.26 -15.94 -11.82
C GLY A 55 14.80 -16.57 -10.53
N GLY A 56 15.75 -17.50 -10.64
CA GLY A 56 16.41 -18.12 -9.48
C GLY A 56 17.24 -17.13 -8.65
N ILE A 57 17.96 -16.20 -9.29
CA ILE A 57 18.68 -15.14 -8.59
C ILE A 57 17.69 -14.22 -7.84
N ILE A 58 16.59 -13.82 -8.48
CA ILE A 58 15.59 -12.98 -7.84
C ILE A 58 14.94 -13.71 -6.66
N TRP A 59 14.63 -15.00 -6.83
CA TRP A 59 14.11 -15.86 -5.75
C TRP A 59 15.06 -15.95 -4.56
N LEU A 60 16.34 -16.09 -4.78
CA LEU A 60 17.35 -16.17 -3.71
C LEU A 60 17.57 -14.85 -2.97
N ILE A 61 17.33 -13.71 -3.62
CA ILE A 61 17.49 -12.37 -3.03
C ILE A 61 16.23 -11.93 -2.27
N TRP A 62 15.07 -12.24 -2.81
CA TRP A 62 13.77 -11.87 -2.26
C TRP A 62 12.93 -13.11 -1.95
N ASP A 63 12.05 -13.51 -2.91
CA ASP A 63 11.20 -14.68 -2.82
C ASP A 63 10.70 -15.14 -4.21
N TRP A 64 9.96 -16.26 -4.26
CA TRP A 64 9.45 -16.83 -5.51
C TRP A 64 8.32 -16.01 -6.14
N ILE A 65 7.51 -15.30 -5.32
CA ILE A 65 6.43 -14.43 -5.81
C ILE A 65 7.03 -13.25 -6.56
N ASN A 66 8.03 -12.59 -5.96
CA ASN A 66 8.78 -11.50 -6.58
C ASN A 66 9.46 -11.94 -7.88
N ALA A 67 10.01 -13.16 -7.94
CA ALA A 67 10.58 -13.70 -9.18
C ALA A 67 9.53 -13.80 -10.30
N ILE A 68 8.34 -14.32 -9.99
CA ILE A 68 7.23 -14.40 -10.95
C ILE A 68 6.79 -13.02 -11.39
N ILE A 69 6.58 -12.10 -10.44
CA ILE A 69 6.14 -10.73 -10.72
C ILE A 69 7.13 -10.01 -11.65
N CYS A 70 8.43 -10.07 -11.36
CA CYS A 70 9.46 -9.44 -12.20
C CYS A 70 9.47 -10.01 -13.63
N LEU A 71 9.37 -11.33 -13.77
CA LEU A 71 9.32 -11.97 -15.08
C LEU A 71 8.03 -11.65 -15.85
N LEU A 72 6.89 -11.58 -15.18
CA LEU A 72 5.62 -11.16 -15.79
C LEU A 72 5.66 -9.69 -16.24
N HIS A 73 6.26 -8.80 -15.47
CA HIS A 73 6.47 -7.42 -15.91
C HIS A 73 7.34 -7.35 -17.18
N LEU A 74 8.40 -8.15 -17.25
CA LEU A 74 9.22 -8.25 -18.46
C LEU A 74 8.38 -8.75 -19.66
N VAL A 75 7.49 -9.71 -19.47
CA VAL A 75 6.56 -10.17 -20.51
C VAL A 75 5.65 -9.03 -20.98
N ILE A 76 5.01 -8.32 -20.04
CA ILE A 76 4.07 -7.24 -20.33
C ILE A 76 4.78 -6.12 -21.12
N PHE A 77 5.90 -5.63 -20.61
CA PHE A 77 6.65 -4.57 -21.29
C PHE A 77 7.17 -5.01 -22.66
N TRP A 78 7.57 -6.27 -22.81
CA TRP A 78 8.02 -6.77 -24.10
C TRP A 78 6.87 -6.89 -25.11
N LEU A 79 5.70 -7.36 -24.66
CA LEU A 79 4.49 -7.38 -25.50
C LEU A 79 4.08 -5.98 -25.96
N LEU A 80 4.13 -4.99 -25.06
CA LEU A 80 3.87 -3.58 -25.38
C LEU A 80 4.89 -3.05 -26.40
N CYS A 81 6.18 -3.30 -26.19
CA CYS A 81 7.23 -2.91 -27.14
C CYS A 81 7.05 -3.60 -28.49
N ASP A 82 6.65 -4.87 -28.52
CA ASP A 82 6.34 -5.58 -29.77
C ASP A 82 5.18 -4.93 -30.52
N LEU A 83 4.13 -4.56 -29.80
CA LEU A 83 2.97 -3.84 -30.37
C LEU A 83 3.39 -2.49 -30.97
N PHE A 84 4.16 -1.70 -30.21
CA PHE A 84 4.64 -0.40 -30.71
C PHE A 84 5.58 -0.54 -31.91
N VAL A 85 6.50 -1.51 -31.90
CA VAL A 85 7.36 -1.81 -33.03
C VAL A 85 6.55 -2.28 -34.24
N PHE A 86 5.52 -3.09 -34.04
CA PHE A 86 4.61 -3.51 -35.11
C PHE A 86 3.87 -2.32 -35.75
N ILE A 87 3.27 -1.46 -34.92
CA ILE A 87 2.57 -0.24 -35.37
C ILE A 87 3.54 0.68 -36.11
N GLY A 88 4.72 0.92 -35.53
CA GLY A 88 5.76 1.77 -36.16
C GLY A 88 6.22 1.26 -37.52
N LYS A 89 6.36 -0.06 -37.69
CA LYS A 89 6.67 -0.69 -38.99
C LYS A 89 5.54 -0.45 -40.02
N LYS A 90 4.28 -0.56 -39.57
CA LYS A 90 3.12 -0.39 -40.42
C LYS A 90 3.00 1.06 -40.91
N ILE A 91 3.29 2.03 -40.04
CA ILE A 91 3.23 3.47 -40.36
C ILE A 91 4.42 3.88 -41.23
N SER A 92 5.65 3.56 -40.81
CA SER A 92 6.87 4.03 -41.48
C SER A 92 7.26 3.22 -42.72
N LYS A 93 6.64 2.05 -42.93
CA LYS A 93 6.98 1.06 -43.97
C LYS A 93 8.44 0.57 -43.91
N LYS A 94 9.19 0.89 -42.81
CA LYS A 94 10.58 0.48 -42.62
C LYS A 94 10.67 -0.84 -41.87
N GLN A 95 11.67 -1.68 -42.22
CA GLN A 95 11.97 -2.90 -41.46
C GLN A 95 12.69 -2.54 -40.18
N ALA A 96 12.24 -3.09 -39.05
CA ALA A 96 12.95 -2.98 -37.80
C ALA A 96 13.53 -4.35 -37.39
N SER A 97 14.65 -4.34 -36.67
CA SER A 97 15.25 -5.55 -36.18
C SER A 97 14.27 -6.38 -35.33
N LYS A 98 14.36 -7.72 -35.45
CA LYS A 98 13.57 -8.63 -34.61
C LYS A 98 13.85 -8.48 -33.12
N CYS A 99 15.01 -7.94 -32.75
CA CYS A 99 15.44 -7.76 -31.35
C CYS A 99 15.14 -6.36 -30.80
N LEU A 100 14.67 -5.40 -31.64
CA LEU A 100 14.47 -4.00 -31.24
C LEU A 100 13.56 -3.90 -30.00
N ALA A 101 12.43 -4.57 -30.02
CA ALA A 101 11.51 -4.57 -28.87
C ALA A 101 12.19 -5.07 -27.58
N GLY A 102 13.01 -6.11 -27.66
CA GLY A 102 13.74 -6.62 -26.50
C GLY A 102 14.82 -5.68 -25.97
N PHE A 103 15.53 -4.97 -26.86
CA PHE A 103 16.50 -3.95 -26.45
C PHE A 103 15.86 -2.76 -25.73
N ILE A 104 14.57 -2.51 -25.97
CA ILE A 104 13.80 -1.47 -25.28
C ILE A 104 13.14 -2.05 -24.03
N ALA A 105 12.48 -3.22 -24.12
CA ALA A 105 11.71 -3.80 -23.05
C ALA A 105 12.55 -4.17 -21.82
N VAL A 106 13.76 -4.72 -22.01
CA VAL A 106 14.60 -5.13 -20.88
C VAL A 106 15.01 -3.93 -20.02
N PRO A 107 15.66 -2.87 -20.53
CA PRO A 107 15.99 -1.71 -19.70
C PRO A 107 14.76 -0.99 -19.17
N LEU A 108 13.67 -0.90 -19.93
CA LEU A 108 12.43 -0.30 -19.46
C LEU A 108 11.86 -1.04 -18.24
N THR A 109 11.84 -2.38 -18.28
CA THR A 109 11.42 -3.21 -17.14
C THR A 109 12.33 -2.99 -15.94
N MET A 110 13.66 -2.97 -16.16
CA MET A 110 14.61 -2.75 -15.07
C MET A 110 14.42 -1.39 -14.40
N VAL A 111 14.27 -0.34 -15.18
CA VAL A 111 14.02 1.02 -14.66
C VAL A 111 12.69 1.08 -13.91
N TYR A 112 11.63 0.50 -14.49
CA TYR A 112 10.31 0.46 -13.85
C TYR A 112 10.34 -0.25 -12.50
N LEU A 113 10.94 -1.44 -12.44
CA LEU A 113 11.06 -2.21 -11.20
C LEU A 113 11.96 -1.52 -10.17
N ALA A 114 13.07 -0.90 -10.61
CA ALA A 114 13.95 -0.14 -9.73
C ALA A 114 13.24 1.10 -9.14
N VAL A 115 12.47 1.82 -9.94
CA VAL A 115 11.65 2.95 -9.47
C VAL A 115 10.56 2.46 -8.52
N GLY A 116 9.87 1.36 -8.85
CA GLY A 116 8.87 0.76 -7.97
C GLY A 116 9.46 0.37 -6.62
N TRP A 117 10.59 -0.33 -6.62
CA TRP A 117 11.32 -0.70 -5.40
C TRP A 117 11.71 0.55 -4.58
N TYR A 118 12.27 1.58 -5.24
CA TYR A 118 12.62 2.82 -4.57
C TYR A 118 11.40 3.49 -3.91
N LEU A 119 10.28 3.56 -4.62
CA LEU A 119 9.06 4.18 -4.08
C LEU A 119 8.46 3.39 -2.91
N CYS A 120 8.54 2.06 -2.94
CA CYS A 120 8.05 1.21 -1.85
C CYS A 120 8.93 1.27 -0.58
N ASN A 121 10.23 1.57 -0.73
CA ASN A 121 11.17 1.60 0.39
C ASN A 121 11.45 3.02 0.92
N ASN A 122 10.72 4.03 0.45
CA ASN A 122 10.86 5.41 0.91
C ASN A 122 9.51 5.97 1.29
N VAL A 123 9.41 6.51 2.49
CA VAL A 123 8.23 7.22 2.97
C VAL A 123 8.34 8.69 2.56
N TRP A 124 7.23 9.24 2.08
CA TRP A 124 7.14 10.62 1.62
C TRP A 124 6.16 11.40 2.49
N GLU A 125 6.65 12.49 3.04
CA GLU A 125 5.81 13.44 3.74
C GLU A 125 4.94 14.22 2.75
N THR A 126 3.68 14.44 3.13
CA THR A 126 2.75 15.26 2.36
C THR A 126 1.97 16.16 3.31
N ASP A 127 2.12 17.47 3.15
CA ASP A 127 1.46 18.47 3.97
C ASP A 127 0.09 18.85 3.41
N TYR A 128 -0.88 18.95 4.32
CA TYR A 128 -2.21 19.48 4.04
C TYR A 128 -2.57 20.56 5.06
N THR A 129 -3.10 21.67 4.61
CA THR A 129 -3.68 22.68 5.47
C THR A 129 -5.20 22.67 5.30
N LEU A 130 -5.91 22.33 6.38
CA LEU A 130 -7.35 22.34 6.44
C LEU A 130 -7.80 23.55 7.26
N LYS A 131 -8.89 24.20 6.84
CA LYS A 131 -9.50 25.31 7.56
C LYS A 131 -10.89 24.92 8.02
N THR A 132 -11.22 25.23 9.25
CA THR A 132 -12.54 25.01 9.84
C THR A 132 -13.00 26.28 10.54
N ASP A 133 -14.32 26.47 10.62
CA ASP A 133 -14.94 27.54 11.40
C ASP A 133 -15.19 27.11 12.85
N LYS A 134 -14.93 25.85 13.20
CA LYS A 134 -15.04 25.32 14.56
C LYS A 134 -13.88 25.78 15.43
N LYS A 135 -14.16 25.98 16.71
CA LYS A 135 -13.17 26.50 17.69
C LYS A 135 -12.20 25.42 18.17
N SER A 136 -11.52 24.74 17.25
CA SER A 136 -10.50 23.73 17.60
C SER A 136 -9.12 24.33 17.92
N GLY A 137 -8.86 25.58 17.50
CA GLY A 137 -7.51 26.15 17.46
C GLY A 137 -6.65 25.48 16.39
N ASP A 138 -5.39 25.89 16.29
CA ASP A 138 -4.45 25.22 15.41
C ASP A 138 -4.04 23.88 16.02
N ILE A 139 -4.08 22.82 15.23
CA ILE A 139 -3.71 21.46 15.62
C ILE A 139 -2.88 20.85 14.51
N ARG A 140 -1.68 20.38 14.84
CA ARG A 140 -0.83 19.60 13.93
C ARG A 140 -1.05 18.13 14.16
N ILE A 141 -1.75 17.49 13.21
CA ILE A 141 -2.00 16.07 13.17
C ILE A 141 -0.98 15.42 12.24
N VAL A 142 -0.22 14.47 12.73
CA VAL A 142 0.55 13.56 11.87
C VAL A 142 -0.20 12.25 11.77
N GLN A 143 -0.46 11.80 10.55
CA GLN A 143 -1.15 10.53 10.30
C GLN A 143 -0.27 9.64 9.42
N PHE A 144 -0.22 8.35 9.77
CA PHE A 144 0.26 7.30 8.89
C PHE A 144 -0.60 6.04 9.00
N ALA A 145 -0.51 5.20 7.98
CA ALA A 145 -1.19 3.90 7.88
C ALA A 145 -0.32 2.94 7.05
N ASP A 146 -0.72 1.69 6.98
CA ASP A 146 -0.15 0.69 6.07
C ASP A 146 1.38 0.55 6.22
N SER A 147 1.89 0.61 7.44
CA SER A 147 3.33 0.48 7.70
C SER A 147 3.84 -0.94 7.52
N HIS A 148 3.00 -1.97 7.73
CA HIS A 148 3.34 -3.38 7.56
C HIS A 148 4.78 -3.67 7.99
N VAL A 149 5.08 -3.34 9.25
CA VAL A 149 6.43 -3.48 9.80
C VAL A 149 6.90 -4.94 9.71
N GLY A 150 8.17 -5.13 9.42
CA GLY A 150 8.72 -6.45 9.08
C GLY A 150 8.75 -6.72 7.57
N THR A 151 7.82 -6.16 6.80
CA THR A 151 7.76 -6.27 5.34
C THR A 151 8.48 -5.12 4.65
N THR A 152 8.15 -3.87 4.98
CA THR A 152 8.75 -2.67 4.38
C THR A 152 10.04 -2.29 5.10
N PHE A 153 10.03 -2.27 6.42
CA PHE A 153 11.18 -2.02 7.28
C PHE A 153 10.99 -2.73 8.62
N HIS A 154 12.11 -3.09 9.25
CA HIS A 154 12.15 -3.67 10.59
C HIS A 154 12.12 -2.58 11.68
N GLY A 155 12.12 -2.98 12.93
CA GLY A 155 11.97 -2.07 14.07
C GLY A 155 12.93 -0.89 14.09
N ASP A 156 14.20 -1.08 13.71
CA ASP A 156 15.20 -0.01 13.63
C ASP A 156 14.92 0.99 12.48
N GLY A 157 14.40 0.50 11.35
CA GLY A 157 13.97 1.34 10.24
C GLY A 157 12.75 2.16 10.60
N PHE A 158 11.77 1.55 11.27
CA PHE A 158 10.58 2.24 11.76
C PHE A 158 10.94 3.33 12.80
N ALA A 159 11.85 3.05 13.72
CA ALA A 159 12.29 4.01 14.73
C ALA A 159 12.86 5.29 14.11
N LYS A 160 13.60 5.19 13.00
CA LYS A 160 14.10 6.38 12.26
C LYS A 160 12.95 7.24 11.72
N TYR A 161 11.87 6.64 11.23
CA TYR A 161 10.70 7.41 10.79
C TYR A 161 9.98 8.07 11.97
N MET A 162 9.97 7.45 13.16
CA MET A 162 9.43 8.10 14.36
C MET A 162 10.27 9.31 14.76
N GLU A 163 11.60 9.26 14.58
CA GLU A 163 12.47 10.43 14.77
C GLU A 163 12.16 11.57 13.77
N GLU A 164 11.84 11.24 12.51
CA GLU A 164 11.42 12.23 11.51
C GLU A 164 10.03 12.82 11.88
N ILE A 165 9.08 11.99 12.29
CA ILE A 165 7.78 12.46 12.80
C ILE A 165 7.96 13.39 13.99
N GLN A 166 8.87 13.08 14.92
CA GLN A 166 9.13 13.93 16.07
C GLN A 166 9.64 15.33 15.68
N LYS A 167 10.42 15.45 14.60
CA LYS A 167 10.90 16.75 14.09
C LYS A 167 9.78 17.66 13.59
N LEU A 168 8.63 17.06 13.21
CA LEU A 168 7.45 17.82 12.81
C LEU A 168 6.72 18.47 14.00
N ASP A 169 7.12 18.15 15.23
CA ASP A 169 6.50 18.64 16.47
C ASP A 169 4.97 18.46 16.47
N PRO A 170 4.48 17.20 16.37
CA PRO A 170 3.05 16.92 16.25
C PRO A 170 2.31 17.16 17.56
N ASP A 171 1.11 17.76 17.48
CA ASP A 171 0.21 17.82 18.64
C ASP A 171 -0.40 16.45 18.93
N VAL A 172 -0.69 15.67 17.88
CA VAL A 172 -1.23 14.32 17.99
C VAL A 172 -0.72 13.45 16.82
N VAL A 173 -0.48 12.17 17.09
CA VAL A 173 -0.14 11.20 16.05
C VAL A 173 -1.26 10.16 15.95
N LEU A 174 -1.75 9.90 14.72
CA LEU A 174 -2.83 9.00 14.42
C LEU A 174 -2.35 7.86 13.52
N ILE A 175 -2.48 6.62 13.99
CA ILE A 175 -2.11 5.41 13.26
C ILE A 175 -3.39 4.74 12.78
N THR A 176 -3.64 4.82 11.47
CA THR A 176 -4.92 4.39 10.90
C THR A 176 -4.78 3.01 10.26
N GLY A 177 -4.43 2.01 11.07
CA GLY A 177 -4.43 0.60 10.73
C GLY A 177 -3.31 0.10 9.84
N ASP A 178 -3.25 -1.23 9.71
CA ASP A 178 -2.23 -2.01 9.02
C ASP A 178 -0.81 -1.63 9.47
N PHE A 179 -0.65 -1.52 10.79
CA PHE A 179 0.62 -1.28 11.44
C PHE A 179 1.52 -2.51 11.35
N VAL A 180 0.96 -3.68 11.64
CA VAL A 180 1.59 -4.99 11.51
C VAL A 180 0.82 -5.87 10.51
N ASP A 181 1.43 -6.97 10.10
CA ASP A 181 0.77 -8.03 9.32
C ASP A 181 1.17 -9.43 9.83
N ASP A 182 0.81 -10.47 9.07
CA ASP A 182 1.12 -11.85 9.46
C ASP A 182 2.62 -12.18 9.37
N ASP A 183 3.39 -11.45 8.56
CA ASP A 183 4.85 -11.64 8.40
C ASP A 183 5.65 -10.80 9.40
N THR A 184 5.00 -9.94 10.18
CA THR A 184 5.64 -9.16 11.24
C THR A 184 6.07 -10.05 12.39
N SER A 185 7.37 -10.10 12.68
CA SER A 185 7.87 -10.83 13.84
C SER A 185 7.44 -10.18 15.16
N LYS A 186 7.32 -10.99 16.24
CA LYS A 186 7.03 -10.46 17.58
C LYS A 186 8.07 -9.43 18.02
N GLU A 187 9.33 -9.63 17.65
CA GLU A 187 10.41 -8.73 17.98
C GLU A 187 10.25 -7.37 17.30
N ASP A 188 9.97 -7.36 15.99
CA ASP A 188 9.69 -6.13 15.24
C ASP A 188 8.47 -5.39 15.80
N MET A 189 7.39 -6.11 16.13
CA MET A 189 6.19 -5.51 16.73
C MET A 189 6.54 -4.80 18.04
N ILE A 190 7.29 -5.44 18.94
CA ILE A 190 7.70 -4.83 20.22
C ILE A 190 8.57 -3.60 20.00
N GLN A 191 9.60 -3.69 19.13
CA GLN A 191 10.51 -2.58 18.84
C GLN A 191 9.76 -1.38 18.25
N CYS A 192 8.78 -1.63 17.38
CA CYS A 192 7.99 -0.57 16.78
C CYS A 192 7.05 0.09 17.80
N CYS A 193 6.42 -0.67 18.71
CA CYS A 193 5.63 -0.12 19.81
C CYS A 193 6.51 0.73 20.74
N GLU A 194 7.71 0.27 21.08
CA GLU A 194 8.68 1.05 21.86
C GLU A 194 9.12 2.35 21.16
N ALA A 195 9.22 2.34 19.83
CA ALA A 195 9.53 3.54 19.07
C ALA A 195 8.38 4.55 19.11
N LEU A 196 7.13 4.09 19.02
CA LEU A 196 5.94 4.92 19.21
C LEU A 196 5.91 5.57 20.58
N GLY A 197 6.23 4.81 21.64
CA GLY A 197 6.26 5.29 23.02
C GLY A 197 7.29 6.41 23.30
N LYS A 198 8.26 6.60 22.40
CA LYS A 198 9.25 7.70 22.50
C LYS A 198 8.76 9.03 21.95
N LEU A 199 7.66 9.03 21.20
CA LEU A 199 7.09 10.24 20.63
C LEU A 199 6.57 11.16 21.74
N LYS A 200 6.87 12.45 21.60
CA LYS A 200 6.40 13.51 22.49
C LYS A 200 5.37 14.33 21.73
N THR A 201 4.15 14.29 22.20
CA THR A 201 3.01 14.98 21.61
C THR A 201 2.21 15.67 22.70
N ASN A 202 1.44 16.70 22.36
CA ASN A 202 0.59 17.40 23.33
C ASN A 202 -0.63 16.58 23.72
N TYR A 203 -1.16 15.76 22.77
CA TYR A 203 -2.44 15.06 22.94
C TYR A 203 -2.33 13.52 22.81
N GLY A 204 -1.14 12.99 22.66
CA GLY A 204 -0.89 11.56 22.63
C GLY A 204 -0.79 10.96 21.24
N VAL A 205 -0.62 9.63 21.24
CA VAL A 205 -0.59 8.78 20.06
C VAL A 205 -1.83 7.89 20.10
N TYR A 206 -2.55 7.78 18.99
CA TYR A 206 -3.77 6.99 18.88
C TYR A 206 -3.65 5.99 17.75
N PHE A 207 -4.20 4.81 17.97
CA PHE A 207 -4.21 3.70 17.04
C PHE A 207 -5.63 3.19 16.82
N SER A 208 -6.00 2.94 15.56
CA SER A 208 -7.17 2.16 15.18
C SER A 208 -6.74 1.00 14.28
N PHE A 209 -7.46 -0.12 14.34
CA PHE A 209 -7.12 -1.33 13.60
C PHE A 209 -7.34 -1.21 12.10
N GLY A 210 -6.42 -1.85 11.33
CA GLY A 210 -6.65 -2.26 9.96
C GLY A 210 -6.95 -3.76 9.88
N ASN A 211 -7.13 -4.26 8.66
CA ASN A 211 -7.50 -5.66 8.47
C ASN A 211 -6.37 -6.65 8.75
N HIS A 212 -5.11 -6.24 8.64
CA HIS A 212 -3.94 -7.08 8.92
C HIS A 212 -3.57 -7.15 10.41
N ASP A 213 -3.86 -6.14 11.20
CA ASP A 213 -3.33 -6.01 12.56
C ASP A 213 -3.71 -7.17 13.50
N LYS A 214 -4.94 -7.68 13.38
CA LYS A 214 -5.38 -8.84 14.18
C LYS A 214 -4.93 -10.19 13.62
N GLY A 215 -4.27 -10.19 12.44
CA GLY A 215 -3.79 -11.37 11.73
C GLY A 215 -4.90 -12.18 11.04
N TYR A 216 -4.53 -12.88 9.96
CA TYR A 216 -5.40 -13.80 9.23
C TYR A 216 -5.17 -15.27 9.61
N TYR A 217 -4.04 -15.57 10.23
CA TYR A 217 -3.62 -16.91 10.61
C TYR A 217 -3.67 -17.09 12.14
N ASP A 218 -3.48 -18.31 12.58
CA ASP A 218 -3.32 -18.62 14.01
C ASP A 218 -2.16 -17.81 14.62
N PRO A 219 -2.33 -17.25 15.83
CA PRO A 219 -1.30 -16.44 16.48
C PRO A 219 0.09 -17.09 16.59
N SER A 220 0.15 -18.44 16.58
CA SER A 220 1.43 -19.15 16.58
C SER A 220 2.27 -18.92 15.32
N TYR A 221 1.67 -18.46 14.21
CA TYR A 221 2.37 -18.18 12.97
C TYR A 221 3.35 -17.01 13.11
N ARG A 222 2.92 -15.90 13.69
CA ARG A 222 3.73 -14.70 13.94
C ARG A 222 4.22 -14.57 15.39
N GLY A 223 3.77 -15.43 16.30
CA GLY A 223 4.18 -15.50 17.69
C GLY A 223 3.47 -14.52 18.64
N TYR A 224 2.39 -13.86 18.19
CA TYR A 224 1.57 -12.98 19.02
C TYR A 224 0.14 -12.85 18.45
N SER A 225 -0.81 -12.50 19.32
CA SER A 225 -2.20 -12.24 18.98
C SER A 225 -2.49 -10.74 18.77
N GLY A 226 -3.73 -10.40 18.35
CA GLY A 226 -4.20 -9.02 18.35
C GLY A 226 -4.25 -8.42 19.77
N ASP A 227 -4.56 -9.22 20.78
CA ASP A 227 -4.58 -8.79 22.19
C ASP A 227 -3.15 -8.51 22.71
N ASP A 228 -2.16 -9.29 22.29
CA ASP A 228 -0.76 -9.01 22.60
C ASP A 228 -0.28 -7.69 21.97
N LEU A 229 -0.74 -7.39 20.75
CA LEU A 229 -0.47 -6.10 20.08
C LEU A 229 -1.10 -4.95 20.88
N ILE A 230 -2.36 -5.07 21.30
CA ILE A 230 -3.03 -4.06 22.15
C ILE A 230 -2.22 -3.82 23.42
N ALA A 231 -1.89 -4.89 24.12
CA ALA A 231 -1.14 -4.81 25.38
C ALA A 231 0.23 -4.12 25.20
N GLU A 232 0.93 -4.39 24.09
CA GLU A 232 2.24 -3.78 23.83
C GLU A 232 2.10 -2.29 23.42
N LEU A 233 1.08 -1.93 22.64
CA LEU A 233 0.75 -0.54 22.30
C LEU A 233 0.43 0.27 23.56
N GLU A 234 -0.47 -0.23 24.41
CA GLU A 234 -0.88 0.43 25.67
C GLU A 234 0.29 0.56 26.66
N LYS A 235 1.12 -0.45 26.79
CA LYS A 235 2.37 -0.42 27.59
C LYS A 235 3.29 0.72 27.16
N ASN A 236 3.27 1.07 25.88
CA ASN A 236 4.05 2.16 25.30
C ASN A 236 3.25 3.48 25.17
N ASN A 237 2.18 3.64 25.95
CA ASN A 237 1.33 4.84 26.02
C ASN A 237 0.66 5.21 24.67
N VAL A 238 0.38 4.24 23.82
CA VAL A 238 -0.44 4.41 22.62
C VAL A 238 -1.89 4.11 22.99
N ASN A 239 -2.80 5.03 22.71
CA ASN A 239 -4.22 4.86 22.96
C ASN A 239 -4.86 4.04 21.83
N VAL A 240 -5.34 2.85 22.16
CA VAL A 240 -6.01 1.96 21.20
C VAL A 240 -7.51 2.23 21.20
N LEU A 241 -8.06 2.55 20.03
CA LEU A 241 -9.48 2.85 19.85
C LEU A 241 -10.13 1.75 18.99
N GLN A 242 -11.23 1.17 19.51
CA GLN A 242 -11.99 0.10 18.87
C GLN A 242 -13.49 0.40 18.92
N ASP A 243 -13.96 1.22 18.00
CA ASP A 243 -15.28 1.87 18.03
C ASP A 243 -15.44 2.82 19.23
N ASP A 244 -14.34 3.48 19.59
CA ASP A 244 -14.28 4.40 20.71
C ASP A 244 -14.15 5.85 20.22
N THR A 245 -14.64 6.75 21.07
CA THR A 245 -14.57 8.20 20.85
C THR A 245 -13.93 8.89 22.04
N VAL A 246 -12.95 9.73 21.80
CA VAL A 246 -12.25 10.49 22.84
C VAL A 246 -12.37 11.98 22.57
N LEU A 247 -12.73 12.76 23.58
CA LEU A 247 -12.69 14.23 23.55
C LEU A 247 -11.33 14.70 24.06
N ILE A 248 -10.65 15.48 23.23
CA ILE A 248 -9.32 16.01 23.53
C ILE A 248 -9.43 17.48 23.94
N ASP A 249 -8.96 17.79 25.15
CA ASP A 249 -8.82 19.16 25.69
C ASP A 249 -10.10 20.01 25.54
N ASP A 250 -11.26 19.39 25.59
CA ASP A 250 -12.58 19.99 25.31
C ASP A 250 -12.68 20.71 23.93
N ARG A 251 -11.80 20.37 22.99
CA ARG A 251 -11.63 21.08 21.70
C ARG A 251 -12.06 20.26 20.49
N PHE A 252 -11.67 18.97 20.43
CA PHE A 252 -11.95 18.12 19.29
C PHE A 252 -12.11 16.66 19.68
N TYR A 253 -12.80 15.90 18.85
CA TYR A 253 -12.99 14.46 19.02
C TYR A 253 -12.06 13.66 18.09
N ILE A 254 -11.57 12.55 18.60
CA ILE A 254 -10.96 11.48 17.80
C ILE A 254 -11.85 10.27 17.94
N ILE A 255 -12.29 9.71 16.81
CA ILE A 255 -13.05 8.47 16.73
C ILE A 255 -12.15 7.43 16.07
N GLY A 256 -11.89 6.32 16.74
CA GLY A 256 -11.21 5.16 16.16
C GLY A 256 -12.22 4.06 15.90
N ARG A 257 -12.45 3.76 14.62
CA ARG A 257 -13.39 2.71 14.23
C ARG A 257 -12.71 1.35 14.21
N GLN A 258 -13.46 0.30 14.55
CA GLN A 258 -13.09 -1.07 14.22
C GLN A 258 -12.94 -1.22 12.72
N ASP A 259 -11.99 -2.04 12.29
CA ASP A 259 -11.86 -2.33 10.86
C ASP A 259 -13.08 -3.11 10.33
N ARG A 260 -13.38 -2.92 9.07
CA ARG A 260 -14.51 -3.58 8.41
C ARG A 260 -14.41 -5.11 8.42
N SER A 261 -13.20 -5.66 8.41
CA SER A 261 -12.96 -7.11 8.49
C SER A 261 -13.49 -7.73 9.78
N GLU A 262 -13.65 -6.94 10.86
CA GLU A 262 -14.22 -7.42 12.11
C GLU A 262 -15.63 -7.95 11.92
N GLU A 263 -16.48 -7.21 11.20
CA GLU A 263 -17.85 -7.61 10.89
C GLU A 263 -17.92 -8.64 9.76
N MET A 264 -17.14 -8.42 8.68
CA MET A 264 -17.25 -9.19 7.45
C MET A 264 -16.58 -10.57 7.54
N GLU A 265 -15.50 -10.69 8.30
CA GLU A 265 -14.64 -11.88 8.28
C GLU A 265 -14.55 -12.57 9.64
N LYS A 266 -14.61 -11.82 10.74
CA LYS A 266 -14.41 -12.34 12.10
C LYS A 266 -15.72 -12.54 12.87
N GLY A 267 -16.86 -12.13 12.29
CA GLY A 267 -18.19 -12.28 12.91
C GLY A 267 -18.40 -11.42 14.15
N GLY A 268 -17.56 -10.39 14.34
CA GLY A 268 -17.70 -9.39 15.38
C GLY A 268 -18.73 -8.31 15.04
N HIS A 269 -18.69 -7.21 15.75
CA HIS A 269 -19.55 -6.05 15.54
C HIS A 269 -18.68 -4.83 15.21
N ARG A 270 -19.18 -3.99 14.32
CA ARG A 270 -18.61 -2.68 14.00
C ARG A 270 -19.66 -1.63 14.20
N ALA A 271 -19.42 -0.67 15.08
CA ALA A 271 -20.39 0.39 15.37
C ALA A 271 -20.65 1.26 14.13
N SER A 272 -21.91 1.64 13.95
CA SER A 272 -22.28 2.58 12.92
C SER A 272 -21.77 3.99 13.23
N MET A 273 -21.64 4.83 12.22
CA MET A 273 -21.28 6.23 12.44
C MET A 273 -22.33 6.98 13.27
N GLU A 274 -23.61 6.62 13.15
CA GLU A 274 -24.69 7.19 13.96
C GLU A 274 -24.46 6.86 15.45
N GLU A 275 -24.16 5.62 15.80
CA GLU A 275 -23.87 5.20 17.17
C GLU A 275 -22.67 5.95 17.76
N LEU A 276 -21.58 6.10 16.98
CA LEU A 276 -20.35 6.77 17.43
C LEU A 276 -20.49 8.29 17.58
N THR A 277 -21.47 8.90 16.91
CA THR A 277 -21.59 10.36 16.86
C THR A 277 -22.84 10.92 17.55
N LYS A 278 -23.77 10.06 18.00
CA LYS A 278 -25.08 10.48 18.55
C LYS A 278 -24.99 11.46 19.73
N ASP A 279 -23.98 11.31 20.58
CA ASP A 279 -23.80 12.07 21.81
C ASP A 279 -22.73 13.16 21.70
N LEU A 280 -22.18 13.40 20.49
CA LEU A 280 -21.11 14.36 20.29
C LEU A 280 -21.62 15.79 20.13
N ASP A 281 -20.87 16.72 20.69
CA ASP A 281 -21.08 18.15 20.45
C ASP A 281 -20.64 18.51 19.03
N SER A 282 -21.59 18.71 18.13
CA SER A 282 -21.34 19.03 16.73
C SER A 282 -20.61 20.37 16.49
N SER A 283 -20.47 21.21 17.51
CA SER A 283 -19.67 22.43 17.44
C SER A 283 -18.17 22.19 17.52
N LYS A 284 -17.77 20.99 17.98
CA LYS A 284 -16.35 20.57 18.09
C LYS A 284 -15.89 19.87 16.82
N PHE A 285 -14.60 20.02 16.50
CA PHE A 285 -13.99 19.35 15.35
C PHE A 285 -13.91 17.83 15.59
N THR A 286 -14.26 17.02 14.60
CA THR A 286 -14.28 15.56 14.74
C THR A 286 -13.42 14.92 13.68
N VAL A 287 -12.42 14.15 14.12
CA VAL A 287 -11.55 13.33 13.27
C VAL A 287 -11.97 11.86 13.41
N VAL A 288 -12.10 11.17 12.30
CA VAL A 288 -12.40 9.72 12.25
C VAL A 288 -11.20 9.00 11.66
N MET A 289 -10.72 8.01 12.37
CA MET A 289 -9.75 7.02 11.90
C MET A 289 -10.54 5.78 11.43
N ASP A 290 -10.60 5.54 10.12
CA ASP A 290 -11.31 4.42 9.50
C ASP A 290 -10.44 3.85 8.39
N HIS A 291 -9.80 2.72 8.68
CA HIS A 291 -8.76 2.17 7.83
C HIS A 291 -9.24 1.92 6.40
N GLN A 292 -10.34 1.18 6.22
CA GLN A 292 -10.87 0.90 4.88
C GLN A 292 -11.78 2.03 4.36
N PRO A 293 -11.47 2.68 3.23
CA PRO A 293 -12.21 3.81 2.68
C PRO A 293 -13.54 3.37 2.02
N CYS A 294 -14.50 2.90 2.79
CA CYS A 294 -15.71 2.27 2.27
C CYS A 294 -17.04 2.90 2.74
N ASP A 295 -17.04 3.76 3.76
CA ASP A 295 -18.24 4.19 4.47
C ASP A 295 -18.48 5.72 4.44
N TYR A 296 -17.99 6.36 3.38
CA TYR A 296 -17.97 7.81 3.26
C TYR A 296 -19.35 8.48 3.30
N ASP A 297 -20.41 7.82 2.79
CA ASP A 297 -21.74 8.40 2.79
C ASP A 297 -22.30 8.46 4.22
N ALA A 298 -22.08 7.45 5.05
CA ALA A 298 -22.45 7.45 6.46
C ALA A 298 -21.62 8.45 7.28
N GLN A 299 -20.32 8.53 7.03
CA GLN A 299 -19.42 9.50 7.65
C GLN A 299 -19.84 10.94 7.33
N ALA A 300 -20.16 11.22 6.06
CA ALA A 300 -20.65 12.54 5.64
C ALA A 300 -22.02 12.88 6.26
N ALA A 301 -22.93 11.89 6.36
CA ALA A 301 -24.23 12.07 7.00
C ALA A 301 -24.11 12.39 8.50
N SER A 302 -23.08 11.84 9.16
CA SER A 302 -22.79 12.05 10.58
C SER A 302 -22.09 13.41 10.86
N LYS A 303 -21.85 14.21 9.84
CA LYS A 303 -21.24 15.57 9.93
C LYS A 303 -19.89 15.60 10.62
N VAL A 304 -19.10 14.55 10.48
CA VAL A 304 -17.68 14.55 10.91
C VAL A 304 -16.86 15.43 9.98
N ASP A 305 -15.78 16.02 10.48
CA ASP A 305 -15.03 17.06 9.76
C ASP A 305 -13.89 16.47 8.91
N LEU A 306 -13.24 15.42 9.42
CA LEU A 306 -12.08 14.81 8.80
C LEU A 306 -12.15 13.30 8.93
N VAL A 307 -11.95 12.59 7.83
CA VAL A 307 -11.79 11.13 7.81
C VAL A 307 -10.39 10.80 7.31
N LEU A 308 -9.69 9.98 8.07
CA LEU A 308 -8.37 9.46 7.76
C LEU A 308 -8.49 7.97 7.45
N SER A 309 -7.93 7.55 6.33
CA SER A 309 -7.97 6.15 5.87
C SER A 309 -6.63 5.71 5.30
N GLY A 310 -6.41 4.41 5.24
CA GLY A 310 -5.29 3.70 4.61
C GLY A 310 -5.76 2.68 3.59
N HIS A 311 -5.26 1.42 3.71
CA HIS A 311 -5.70 0.21 3.01
C HIS A 311 -5.39 0.14 1.51
N THR A 312 -5.51 1.22 0.77
CA THR A 312 -5.44 1.18 -0.69
C THR A 312 -4.03 1.28 -1.26
N HIS A 313 -3.04 1.61 -0.43
CA HIS A 313 -1.63 1.81 -0.81
C HIS A 313 -1.47 2.66 -2.08
N GLY A 314 -2.32 3.69 -2.25
CA GLY A 314 -2.35 4.50 -3.47
C GLY A 314 -2.76 3.77 -4.75
N GLY A 315 -3.34 2.55 -4.62
CA GLY A 315 -3.76 1.68 -5.70
C GLY A 315 -2.73 0.64 -6.12
N GLN A 316 -1.66 0.46 -5.36
CA GLN A 316 -0.60 -0.56 -5.42
C GLN A 316 0.09 -0.74 -6.77
N LEU A 317 -0.62 -0.72 -7.90
CA LEU A 317 -0.10 -1.03 -9.23
C LEU A 317 -0.31 0.13 -10.21
N ILE A 318 0.78 0.69 -10.73
CA ILE A 318 0.74 1.67 -11.83
C ILE A 318 0.71 0.90 -13.16
N PRO A 319 -0.23 1.15 -14.09
CA PRO A 319 -1.25 2.22 -14.10
C PRO A 319 -2.63 1.82 -13.56
N ILE A 320 -2.76 0.68 -12.90
CA ILE A 320 -4.06 0.13 -12.46
C ILE A 320 -4.74 1.04 -11.43
N ASN A 321 -3.96 1.78 -10.63
CA ASN A 321 -4.47 2.82 -9.73
C ASN A 321 -5.36 3.87 -10.44
N PHE A 322 -5.13 4.15 -11.74
CA PHE A 322 -6.01 5.02 -12.52
C PHE A 322 -7.32 4.34 -12.90
N LEU A 323 -7.33 3.02 -13.09
CA LEU A 323 -8.55 2.26 -13.41
C LEU A 323 -9.53 2.25 -12.25
N GLY A 324 -9.06 2.11 -11.01
CA GLY A 324 -9.91 2.20 -9.81
C GLY A 324 -10.65 3.53 -9.72
N THR A 325 -9.98 4.63 -10.10
CA THR A 325 -10.59 5.97 -10.15
C THR A 325 -11.60 6.11 -11.32
N LEU A 326 -11.38 5.41 -12.44
CA LEU A 326 -12.25 5.46 -13.63
C LEU A 326 -13.49 4.56 -13.49
N ILE A 327 -13.40 3.46 -12.76
CA ILE A 327 -14.49 2.47 -12.58
C ILE A 327 -15.43 2.87 -11.41
N GLY A 328 -15.20 4.02 -10.79
CA GLY A 328 -16.07 4.56 -9.72
C GLY A 328 -15.55 4.31 -8.30
N GLY A 329 -14.31 3.90 -8.16
CA GLY A 329 -13.64 3.91 -6.88
C GLY A 329 -13.33 5.35 -6.44
N LYS A 330 -14.05 5.86 -5.45
CA LYS A 330 -13.73 7.16 -4.80
C LYS A 330 -12.46 7.08 -3.92
N SER A 331 -11.71 6.00 -4.00
CA SER A 331 -10.56 5.78 -3.14
C SER A 331 -9.26 6.28 -3.77
N LYS A 332 -8.86 7.44 -3.34
CA LYS A 332 -7.44 7.74 -3.20
C LYS A 332 -7.12 7.56 -1.73
N MET A 333 -6.03 6.88 -1.40
CA MET A 333 -5.40 7.02 -0.09
C MET A 333 -5.35 8.52 0.18
N GLY A 334 -5.99 9.00 1.23
CA GLY A 334 -6.11 10.43 1.39
C GLY A 334 -6.94 10.87 2.57
N ILE A 335 -6.60 12.02 2.98
CA ILE A 335 -7.39 12.86 3.86
C ILE A 335 -8.67 13.24 3.11
N GLN A 336 -9.81 12.80 3.57
CA GLN A 336 -11.10 13.29 3.09
C GLN A 336 -11.66 14.24 4.14
N SER A 337 -11.79 15.52 3.79
CA SER A 337 -12.51 16.48 4.61
C SER A 337 -13.97 16.53 4.16
N THR A 338 -14.89 16.33 5.08
CA THR A 338 -16.33 16.52 4.90
C THR A 338 -16.76 17.93 5.30
N LEU A 339 -15.88 18.93 5.17
CA LEU A 339 -16.23 20.32 5.42
C LEU A 339 -17.49 20.66 4.65
N GLY A 340 -18.57 20.81 5.39
CA GLY A 340 -19.93 20.91 4.92
C GLY A 340 -20.11 21.90 3.79
N ASN A 341 -21.07 21.63 2.92
CA ASN A 341 -21.54 22.46 1.82
C ASN A 341 -21.93 23.88 2.27
N ALA A 342 -20.94 24.70 2.50
CA ALA A 342 -21.07 26.14 2.48
C ALA A 342 -20.04 26.65 1.48
N HIS A 343 -20.45 26.74 0.22
CA HIS A 343 -19.73 27.32 -0.92
C HIS A 343 -18.51 26.50 -1.42
N GLY A 344 -18.74 25.82 -2.53
CA GLY A 344 -17.74 25.05 -3.28
C GLY A 344 -16.41 25.78 -3.46
N ARG A 345 -15.44 25.39 -2.65
CA ARG A 345 -14.02 25.61 -2.91
C ARG A 345 -13.29 24.30 -2.78
N ARG A 346 -12.87 23.77 -3.92
CA ARG A 346 -11.87 22.72 -4.01
C ARG A 346 -10.66 23.12 -3.16
N ALA A 347 -10.20 22.25 -2.28
CA ALA A 347 -8.88 22.34 -1.71
C ALA A 347 -7.86 22.39 -2.85
N LYS A 348 -7.16 23.49 -3.00
CA LYS A 348 -6.04 23.62 -3.93
C LYS A 348 -4.85 22.91 -3.30
N ASN A 349 -4.36 21.90 -3.97
CA ASN A 349 -3.07 21.29 -3.71
C ASN A 349 -2.01 22.36 -4.02
N GLU A 350 -1.47 23.05 -3.02
CA GLU A 350 -0.28 23.89 -3.18
C GLU A 350 0.94 22.99 -3.01
N ARG A 351 1.46 22.50 -4.14
CA ARG A 351 2.83 21.95 -4.17
C ARG A 351 3.80 23.14 -4.04
N ARG A 352 4.59 23.08 -3.03
CA ARG A 352 5.87 23.80 -2.98
C ARG A 352 7.01 22.87 -3.21
#